data_359ce849738339c7fdb0d1f41a3ba4a6
#
_entry.id   359ce849738339c7fdb0d1f41a3ba4a6
#
_cell.length_a   1.000
_cell.length_b   1.000
_cell.length_c   1.000
_cell.angle_alpha   90.00
_cell.angle_beta   90.00
_cell.angle_gamma   90.00
#
_symmetry.space_group_name_H-M   'P 1'
#
loop_
_entity.id
_entity.type
_entity.pdbx_description
1 polymer ?
#
loop_
_entity_poly.entity_id
_entity_poly.type
_entity_poly.pdbx_seq_one_letter_code
_entity_poly.pdbx_strand_id
1 'polypeptide(L)'
;MPRSTFYYQQKAAQACDKYAGLKKQIAAIYARHKGRYGYRRITLAIRQLGEKVNHKTVQSLMRKLGLKSLVRPKKYRSYKGEVGQAAPHILKRCFEANGANQKWVTDVTEFKVCGEKLYLSPVMDLYNGEIIAFETSRHPEFALVGSMLRKALKKLKHDERPIVHSDQGWQYRMPAYQRALQEKKVVQSMSRKGNCLDNAAMESFFAVLKTEFFYLNKFGSVDELQRGIKKYIHYYNHDRIKLKLKGLSPVQYRTQPWAT
;
A
#
# COMPACT_ATOMS: atom_id res chain seq x y z
N MET A 1 -37.20 -21.01 29.35
CA MET A 1 -36.55 -19.71 29.63
C MET A 1 -37.19 -19.09 30.87
N PRO A 2 -36.41 -18.58 31.85
CA PRO A 2 -36.97 -17.89 33.03
C PRO A 2 -37.80 -16.65 32.62
N ARG A 3 -38.91 -16.37 33.31
CA ARG A 3 -39.78 -15.21 33.02
C ARG A 3 -39.01 -13.89 33.02
N SER A 4 -38.09 -13.70 33.96
CA SER A 4 -37.20 -12.50 34.04
C SER A 4 -36.37 -12.30 32.78
N THR A 5 -35.81 -13.38 32.22
CA THR A 5 -35.03 -13.32 30.95
C THR A 5 -35.90 -12.96 29.77
N PHE A 6 -37.15 -13.46 29.72
CA PHE A 6 -38.10 -13.14 28.64
C PHE A 6 -38.47 -11.63 28.65
N TYR A 7 -38.88 -11.09 29.79
CA TYR A 7 -39.24 -9.68 29.93
C TYR A 7 -38.02 -8.76 29.69
N TYR A 8 -36.83 -9.18 30.14
CA TYR A 8 -35.59 -8.45 29.84
C TYR A 8 -35.31 -8.40 28.31
N GLN A 9 -35.43 -9.53 27.63
CA GLN A 9 -35.23 -9.59 26.19
C GLN A 9 -36.29 -8.78 25.41
N GLN A 10 -37.56 -8.83 25.84
CA GLN A 10 -38.64 -8.04 25.24
C GLN A 10 -38.40 -6.54 25.43
N LYS A 11 -38.02 -6.10 26.63
CA LYS A 11 -37.67 -4.70 26.91
C LYS A 11 -36.42 -4.26 26.15
N ALA A 12 -35.42 -5.14 26.03
CA ALA A 12 -34.21 -4.88 25.26
C ALA A 12 -34.48 -4.79 23.74
N ALA A 13 -35.46 -5.56 23.23
CA ALA A 13 -35.85 -5.51 21.81
C ALA A 13 -36.65 -4.23 21.46
N GLN A 14 -37.39 -3.66 22.44
CA GLN A 14 -38.14 -2.40 22.32
C GLN A 14 -37.26 -1.16 22.55
N ALA A 15 -36.07 -1.32 23.16
CA ALA A 15 -35.18 -0.22 23.42
C ALA A 15 -34.58 0.34 22.15
N CYS A 16 -34.53 1.67 22.05
CA CYS A 16 -33.84 2.34 20.91
C CYS A 16 -32.38 1.89 20.85
N ASP A 17 -31.92 1.50 19.67
CA ASP A 17 -30.54 1.03 19.50
C ASP A 17 -29.53 2.17 19.71
N LYS A 18 -28.92 2.22 20.89
CA LYS A 18 -27.92 3.23 21.26
C LYS A 18 -26.74 3.33 20.29
N TYR A 19 -26.54 2.31 19.45
CA TYR A 19 -25.48 2.26 18.46
C TYR A 19 -25.98 2.52 17.03
N ALA A 20 -27.22 2.95 16.82
CA ALA A 20 -27.78 3.16 15.48
C ALA A 20 -26.94 4.15 14.66
N GLY A 21 -26.50 5.27 15.23
CA GLY A 21 -25.62 6.24 14.59
C GLY A 21 -24.26 5.62 14.22
N LEU A 22 -23.64 4.95 15.18
CA LEU A 22 -22.34 4.29 14.97
C LEU A 22 -22.41 3.16 13.93
N LYS A 23 -23.50 2.40 13.88
CA LYS A 23 -23.73 1.39 12.83
C LYS A 23 -23.82 2.01 11.43
N LYS A 24 -24.50 3.15 11.28
CA LYS A 24 -24.58 3.91 10.02
C LYS A 24 -23.18 4.39 9.58
N GLN A 25 -22.39 4.94 10.48
CA GLN A 25 -21.02 5.37 10.19
C GLN A 25 -20.12 4.20 9.78
N ILE A 26 -20.18 3.07 10.52
CA ILE A 26 -19.42 1.86 10.18
C ILE A 26 -19.75 1.41 8.75
N ALA A 27 -21.04 1.35 8.41
CA ALA A 27 -21.49 0.94 7.07
C ALA A 27 -21.04 1.92 5.98
N ALA A 28 -21.13 3.23 6.23
CA ALA A 28 -20.69 4.27 5.30
C ALA A 28 -19.17 4.21 5.04
N ILE A 29 -18.34 4.08 6.10
CA ILE A 29 -16.89 3.94 5.97
C ILE A 29 -16.55 2.65 5.24
N TYR A 30 -17.20 1.53 5.56
CA TYR A 30 -16.99 0.25 4.90
C TYR A 30 -17.28 0.33 3.40
N ALA A 31 -18.41 0.94 3.02
CA ALA A 31 -18.80 1.14 1.63
C ALA A 31 -17.85 2.08 0.87
N ARG A 32 -17.48 3.23 1.47
CA ARG A 32 -16.51 4.19 0.92
C ARG A 32 -15.19 3.51 0.54
N HIS A 33 -14.71 2.61 1.37
CA HIS A 33 -13.47 1.86 1.13
C HIS A 33 -13.70 0.50 0.43
N LYS A 34 -14.88 0.30 -0.19
CA LYS A 34 -15.21 -0.89 -1.00
C LYS A 34 -14.96 -2.22 -0.27
N GLY A 35 -15.29 -2.29 1.01
CA GLY A 35 -15.13 -3.50 1.82
C GLY A 35 -13.68 -3.87 2.19
N ARG A 36 -12.71 -3.03 1.87
CA ARG A 36 -11.28 -3.32 2.13
C ARG A 36 -10.89 -3.17 3.60
N TYR A 37 -11.66 -2.38 4.37
CA TYR A 37 -11.34 -2.08 5.77
C TYR A 37 -11.91 -3.14 6.72
N GLY A 38 -11.05 -3.65 7.60
CA GLY A 38 -11.45 -4.38 8.79
C GLY A 38 -11.65 -3.43 9.98
N TYR A 39 -12.15 -3.98 11.10
CA TYR A 39 -12.53 -3.20 12.28
C TYR A 39 -11.46 -2.22 12.78
N ARG A 40 -10.17 -2.57 12.70
CA ARG A 40 -9.08 -1.69 13.18
C ARG A 40 -9.00 -0.39 12.39
N ARG A 41 -9.09 -0.45 11.05
CA ARG A 41 -9.08 0.74 10.19
C ARG A 41 -10.36 1.54 10.32
N ILE A 42 -11.51 0.88 10.43
CA ILE A 42 -12.80 1.55 10.67
C ILE A 42 -12.79 2.27 12.00
N THR A 43 -12.25 1.65 13.08
CA THR A 43 -12.08 2.31 14.37
C THR A 43 -11.24 3.59 14.27
N LEU A 44 -10.12 3.53 13.53
CA LEU A 44 -9.27 4.71 13.34
C LEU A 44 -9.99 5.81 12.54
N ALA A 45 -10.70 5.44 11.48
CA ALA A 45 -11.47 6.40 10.69
C ALA A 45 -12.55 7.10 11.53
N ILE A 46 -13.26 6.37 12.40
CA ILE A 46 -14.25 6.95 13.32
C ILE A 46 -13.57 7.89 14.32
N ARG A 47 -12.42 7.50 14.88
CA ARG A 47 -11.67 8.36 15.81
C ARG A 47 -11.18 9.64 15.16
N GLN A 48 -10.82 9.62 13.88
CA GLN A 48 -10.46 10.83 13.11
C GLN A 48 -11.64 11.79 12.92
N LEU A 49 -12.88 11.29 12.99
CA LEU A 49 -14.09 12.11 13.01
C LEU A 49 -14.40 12.69 14.40
N GLY A 50 -13.51 12.47 15.39
CA GLY A 50 -13.64 13.02 16.75
C GLY A 50 -14.36 12.08 17.74
N GLU A 51 -14.86 10.92 17.33
CA GLU A 51 -15.60 10.02 18.20
C GLU A 51 -14.68 9.05 18.96
N LYS A 52 -14.88 8.97 20.29
CA LYS A 52 -14.18 7.99 21.14
C LYS A 52 -14.89 6.64 21.09
N VAL A 53 -14.35 5.69 20.36
CA VAL A 53 -14.90 4.32 20.24
C VAL A 53 -13.85 3.26 20.53
N ASN A 54 -14.29 2.18 21.20
CA ASN A 54 -13.44 1.02 21.44
C ASN A 54 -13.46 0.09 20.19
N HIS A 55 -12.29 -0.40 19.79
CA HIS A 55 -12.16 -1.31 18.64
C HIS A 55 -12.95 -2.63 18.81
N LYS A 56 -13.13 -3.13 20.06
CA LYS A 56 -13.96 -4.31 20.35
C LYS A 56 -15.44 -4.03 20.07
N THR A 57 -15.92 -2.82 20.38
CA THR A 57 -17.30 -2.38 20.06
C THR A 57 -17.49 -2.35 18.54
N VAL A 58 -16.57 -1.72 17.79
CA VAL A 58 -16.63 -1.68 16.32
C VAL A 58 -16.62 -3.09 15.73
N GLN A 59 -15.76 -3.98 16.24
CA GLN A 59 -15.70 -5.38 15.78
C GLN A 59 -17.02 -6.12 16.01
N SER A 60 -17.64 -5.95 17.18
CA SER A 60 -18.94 -6.56 17.52
C SER A 60 -20.04 -6.02 16.61
N LEU A 61 -20.10 -4.70 16.39
CA LEU A 61 -21.09 -4.08 15.51
C LEU A 61 -20.91 -4.49 14.06
N MET A 62 -19.69 -4.56 13.53
CA MET A 62 -19.44 -5.09 12.20
C MET A 62 -19.94 -6.54 12.05
N ARG A 63 -19.74 -7.39 13.08
CA ARG A 63 -20.26 -8.76 13.07
C ARG A 63 -21.80 -8.77 13.00
N LYS A 64 -22.47 -7.92 13.81
CA LYS A 64 -23.94 -7.78 13.78
C LYS A 64 -24.46 -7.29 12.44
N LEU A 65 -23.71 -6.43 11.73
CA LEU A 65 -24.03 -5.93 10.41
C LEU A 65 -23.63 -6.90 9.26
N GLY A 66 -23.03 -8.06 9.56
CA GLY A 66 -22.52 -8.98 8.53
C GLY A 66 -21.32 -8.44 7.76
N LEU A 67 -20.66 -7.37 8.23
CA LEU A 67 -19.56 -6.71 7.54
C LEU A 67 -18.24 -7.38 7.87
N LYS A 68 -17.52 -7.84 6.86
CA LYS A 68 -16.21 -8.48 6.98
C LYS A 68 -15.27 -7.93 5.90
N SER A 69 -14.01 -7.70 6.25
CA SER A 69 -13.02 -7.29 5.24
C SER A 69 -12.94 -8.32 4.10
N LEU A 70 -13.03 -7.86 2.87
CA LEU A 70 -12.93 -8.70 1.67
C LEU A 70 -11.48 -9.13 1.39
N VAL A 71 -10.51 -8.46 1.98
CA VAL A 71 -9.08 -8.75 1.80
C VAL A 71 -8.71 -10.02 2.56
N ARG A 72 -8.36 -11.08 1.83
CA ARG A 72 -7.91 -12.35 2.43
C ARG A 72 -6.44 -12.23 2.83
N PRO A 73 -6.07 -12.61 4.06
CA PRO A 73 -4.66 -12.73 4.43
C PRO A 73 -4.03 -13.85 3.60
N LYS A 74 -3.03 -13.52 2.78
CA LYS A 74 -2.25 -14.51 2.03
C LYS A 74 -1.08 -14.94 2.91
N LYS A 75 -0.87 -16.26 3.08
CA LYS A 75 0.33 -16.77 3.75
C LYS A 75 1.55 -16.46 2.88
N TYR A 76 2.58 -15.88 3.50
CA TYR A 76 3.86 -15.61 2.88
C TYR A 76 4.54 -16.95 2.49
N ARG A 77 5.09 -17.01 1.27
CA ARG A 77 5.98 -18.09 0.83
C ARG A 77 7.25 -17.45 0.29
N SER A 78 8.39 -17.73 0.91
CA SER A 78 9.69 -17.32 0.41
C SER A 78 10.12 -18.16 -0.80
N TYR A 79 10.76 -17.52 -1.76
CA TYR A 79 11.38 -18.17 -2.91
C TYR A 79 12.91 -18.17 -2.74
N LYS A 80 13.56 -19.29 -3.03
CA LYS A 80 15.04 -19.42 -3.05
C LYS A 80 15.49 -19.59 -4.49
N GLY A 81 16.21 -18.61 -5.04
CA GLY A 81 16.76 -18.65 -6.40
C GLY A 81 18.23 -18.23 -6.46
N GLU A 82 18.94 -18.65 -7.49
CA GLU A 82 20.41 -18.56 -7.62
C GLU A 82 20.98 -17.27 -8.27
N VAL A 83 22.27 -17.10 -8.20
CA VAL A 83 23.19 -15.97 -8.05
C VAL A 83 23.83 -15.38 -9.33
N GLY A 84 24.09 -14.03 -9.44
CA GLY A 84 24.90 -13.22 -10.37
C GLY A 84 25.46 -11.97 -9.69
N GLN A 85 26.53 -11.33 -10.21
CA GLN A 85 27.21 -10.19 -9.56
C GLN A 85 26.40 -8.89 -9.58
N ALA A 86 26.45 -8.12 -8.48
CA ALA A 86 25.63 -6.93 -8.22
C ALA A 86 26.41 -5.77 -7.62
N ALA A 87 25.81 -4.57 -7.70
CA ALA A 87 26.24 -3.38 -7.00
C ALA A 87 26.18 -3.56 -5.46
N PRO A 88 26.96 -2.79 -4.65
CA PRO A 88 27.02 -2.96 -3.21
C PRO A 88 25.67 -2.71 -2.52
N HIS A 89 25.38 -3.52 -1.51
CA HIS A 89 24.20 -3.36 -0.66
C HIS A 89 24.43 -2.27 0.38
N ILE A 90 24.19 -1.01 -0.02
CA ILE A 90 24.49 0.17 0.82
C ILE A 90 23.53 0.28 2.01
N LEU A 91 22.26 -0.12 1.85
CA LEU A 91 21.27 -0.01 2.92
C LEU A 91 21.53 -0.91 4.13
N LYS A 92 22.35 -1.99 3.99
CA LYS A 92 22.69 -2.92 5.08
C LYS A 92 21.51 -3.31 5.97
N ARG A 93 20.32 -3.49 5.36
CA ARG A 93 19.02 -3.75 6.02
C ARG A 93 18.46 -2.59 6.87
N CYS A 94 19.04 -1.41 6.83
CA CYS A 94 18.51 -0.22 7.46
C CYS A 94 17.47 0.43 6.52
N PHE A 95 16.25 -0.12 6.48
CA PHE A 95 15.15 0.37 5.63
C PHE A 95 14.33 1.47 6.30
N GLU A 96 14.63 1.81 7.55
CA GLU A 96 14.00 2.94 8.23
C GLU A 96 14.52 4.26 7.67
N ALA A 97 13.60 5.18 7.37
CA ALA A 97 13.90 6.53 6.94
C ALA A 97 13.28 7.51 7.96
N ASN A 98 14.08 8.47 8.42
CA ASN A 98 13.65 9.48 9.40
C ASN A 98 13.00 10.70 8.74
N GLY A 99 13.09 10.82 7.42
CA GLY A 99 12.53 11.90 6.63
C GLY A 99 12.16 11.47 5.22
N ALA A 100 11.31 12.27 4.59
CA ALA A 100 10.89 12.06 3.21
C ALA A 100 12.09 12.17 2.25
N ASN A 101 12.04 11.41 1.17
CA ASN A 101 13.04 11.42 0.10
C ASN A 101 14.48 11.06 0.56
N GLN A 102 14.62 10.29 1.66
CA GLN A 102 15.93 9.76 2.06
C GLN A 102 16.22 8.40 1.42
N LYS A 103 15.23 7.52 1.37
CA LYS A 103 15.38 6.16 0.84
C LYS A 103 14.16 5.79 0.00
N TRP A 104 14.42 5.46 -1.23
CA TRP A 104 13.42 4.97 -2.17
C TRP A 104 13.67 3.50 -2.50
N VAL A 105 12.61 2.76 -2.72
CA VAL A 105 12.67 1.38 -3.21
C VAL A 105 11.85 1.25 -4.49
N THR A 106 12.32 0.40 -5.38
CA THR A 106 11.66 0.11 -6.66
C THR A 106 11.74 -1.37 -7.00
N ASP A 107 10.77 -1.84 -7.75
CA ASP A 107 10.69 -3.21 -8.27
C ASP A 107 9.68 -3.25 -9.43
N VAL A 108 9.59 -4.38 -10.12
CA VAL A 108 8.64 -4.60 -11.20
C VAL A 108 7.73 -5.77 -10.85
N THR A 109 6.42 -5.61 -11.06
CA THR A 109 5.47 -6.71 -10.94
C THR A 109 4.65 -6.90 -12.20
N GLU A 110 4.23 -8.13 -12.45
CA GLU A 110 3.40 -8.54 -13.58
C GLU A 110 1.96 -8.82 -13.13
N PHE A 111 1.03 -8.45 -14.01
CA PHE A 111 -0.39 -8.84 -13.98
C PHE A 111 -0.73 -9.54 -15.29
N LYS A 112 -1.64 -10.52 -15.24
CA LYS A 112 -2.15 -11.21 -16.41
C LYS A 112 -3.67 -11.05 -16.49
N VAL A 113 -4.18 -10.53 -17.61
CA VAL A 113 -5.60 -10.29 -17.88
C VAL A 113 -5.91 -10.67 -19.32
N CYS A 114 -6.93 -11.49 -19.54
CA CYS A 114 -7.38 -11.94 -20.86
C CYS A 114 -6.24 -12.49 -21.76
N GLY A 115 -5.27 -13.20 -21.16
CA GLY A 115 -4.12 -13.75 -21.90
C GLY A 115 -2.96 -12.77 -22.09
N GLU A 116 -3.19 -11.47 -21.95
CA GLU A 116 -2.18 -10.42 -22.07
C GLU A 116 -1.49 -10.09 -20.74
N LYS A 117 -0.30 -9.51 -20.80
CA LYS A 117 0.47 -9.09 -19.63
C LYS A 117 0.49 -7.57 -19.49
N LEU A 118 0.48 -7.10 -18.25
CA LEU A 118 0.75 -5.71 -17.89
C LEU A 118 1.82 -5.70 -16.79
N TYR A 119 2.87 -4.93 -17.00
CA TYR A 119 3.95 -4.71 -16.04
C TYR A 119 3.74 -3.37 -15.34
N LEU A 120 4.02 -3.32 -14.06
CA LEU A 120 3.99 -2.11 -13.23
C LEU A 120 5.35 -1.93 -12.56
N SER A 121 5.95 -0.77 -12.76
CA SER A 121 7.19 -0.34 -12.08
C SER A 121 6.90 0.90 -11.24
N PRO A 122 6.79 0.80 -9.91
CA PRO A 122 6.65 1.94 -9.00
C PRO A 122 7.96 2.27 -8.30
N VAL A 123 8.08 3.51 -7.81
CA VAL A 123 9.02 3.94 -6.77
C VAL A 123 8.26 4.29 -5.52
N MET A 124 8.69 3.74 -4.39
CA MET A 124 8.11 4.00 -3.07
C MET A 124 9.12 4.71 -2.16
N ASP A 125 8.67 5.74 -1.47
CA ASP A 125 9.42 6.35 -0.37
C ASP A 125 9.26 5.50 0.91
N LEU A 126 10.38 5.07 1.50
CA LEU A 126 10.36 4.26 2.71
C LEU A 126 9.91 5.01 3.95
N TYR A 127 9.99 6.35 3.95
CA TYR A 127 9.57 7.16 5.08
C TYR A 127 8.09 6.98 5.44
N ASN A 128 7.22 7.10 4.44
CA ASN A 128 5.77 7.02 4.62
C ASN A 128 5.12 5.91 3.78
N GLY A 129 5.89 5.28 2.89
CA GLY A 129 5.41 4.27 1.94
C GLY A 129 4.52 4.86 0.85
N GLU A 130 4.71 6.11 0.47
CA GLU A 130 4.06 6.77 -0.66
C GLU A 130 4.64 6.24 -1.98
N ILE A 131 3.79 5.99 -2.96
CA ILE A 131 4.23 5.74 -4.32
C ILE A 131 4.52 7.07 -4.99
N ILE A 132 5.79 7.42 -5.08
CA ILE A 132 6.28 8.70 -5.63
C ILE A 132 5.98 8.80 -7.13
N ALA A 133 6.32 7.74 -7.87
CA ALA A 133 6.06 7.63 -9.29
C ALA A 133 5.78 6.17 -9.66
N PHE A 134 5.15 5.96 -10.79
CA PHE A 134 4.98 4.64 -11.38
C PHE A 134 4.81 4.74 -12.89
N GLU A 135 5.05 3.62 -13.56
CA GLU A 135 4.79 3.44 -14.98
C GLU A 135 4.21 2.04 -15.21
N THR A 136 3.46 1.89 -16.30
CA THR A 136 2.91 0.62 -16.75
C THR A 136 3.23 0.38 -18.22
N SER A 137 3.52 -0.86 -18.58
CA SER A 137 3.78 -1.25 -19.99
C SER A 137 3.25 -2.67 -20.24
N ARG A 138 2.87 -2.96 -21.47
CA ARG A 138 2.56 -4.33 -21.92
C ARG A 138 3.81 -5.18 -22.11
N HIS A 139 4.98 -4.56 -22.18
CA HIS A 139 6.27 -5.22 -22.39
C HIS A 139 7.26 -4.91 -21.26
N PRO A 140 8.09 -5.88 -20.82
CA PRO A 140 9.10 -5.69 -19.79
C PRO A 140 10.37 -5.03 -20.34
N GLU A 141 10.21 -3.86 -20.99
CA GLU A 141 11.30 -3.13 -21.62
C GLU A 141 11.96 -2.15 -20.67
N PHE A 142 13.20 -1.73 -20.96
CA PHE A 142 13.90 -0.71 -20.20
C PHE A 142 13.11 0.60 -20.13
N ALA A 143 12.36 0.96 -21.19
CA ALA A 143 11.54 2.16 -21.26
C ALA A 143 10.55 2.28 -20.06
N LEU A 144 10.01 1.16 -19.57
CA LEU A 144 9.14 1.11 -18.39
C LEU A 144 9.84 1.69 -17.16
N VAL A 145 11.01 1.16 -16.82
CA VAL A 145 11.78 1.57 -15.64
C VAL A 145 12.42 2.93 -15.82
N GLY A 146 12.95 3.22 -17.01
CA GLY A 146 13.55 4.52 -17.33
C GLY A 146 12.55 5.67 -17.29
N SER A 147 11.33 5.48 -17.78
CA SER A 147 10.26 6.49 -17.70
C SER A 147 9.77 6.70 -16.26
N MET A 148 9.61 5.62 -15.51
CA MET A 148 9.27 5.68 -14.09
C MET A 148 10.33 6.46 -13.31
N LEU A 149 11.62 6.16 -13.52
CA LEU A 149 12.72 6.84 -12.84
C LEU A 149 12.74 8.34 -13.15
N ARG A 150 12.62 8.72 -14.43
CA ARG A 150 12.55 10.15 -14.84
C ARG A 150 11.40 10.88 -14.15
N LYS A 151 10.22 10.24 -14.06
CA LYS A 151 9.06 10.80 -13.32
C LYS A 151 9.35 10.99 -11.84
N ALA A 152 10.03 10.03 -11.21
CA ALA A 152 10.41 10.11 -9.79
C ALA A 152 11.43 11.23 -9.55
N LEU A 153 12.52 11.26 -10.34
CA LEU A 153 13.60 12.24 -10.20
C LEU A 153 13.14 13.69 -10.45
N LYS A 154 12.12 13.91 -11.29
CA LYS A 154 11.51 15.23 -11.50
C LYS A 154 10.82 15.79 -10.26
N LYS A 155 10.41 14.95 -9.32
CA LYS A 155 9.73 15.35 -8.08
C LYS A 155 10.70 15.73 -6.96
N LEU A 156 11.99 15.45 -7.12
CA LEU A 156 13.00 15.82 -6.13
C LEU A 156 13.25 17.32 -6.16
N LYS A 157 13.37 17.91 -4.97
CA LYS A 157 13.90 19.25 -4.79
C LYS A 157 15.40 19.27 -5.06
N HIS A 158 15.96 20.49 -5.18
CA HIS A 158 17.36 20.67 -5.56
C HIS A 158 18.36 20.02 -4.58
N ASP A 159 18.02 19.95 -3.31
CA ASP A 159 18.84 19.43 -2.20
C ASP A 159 18.57 17.95 -1.85
N GLU A 160 17.51 17.37 -2.36
CA GLU A 160 17.12 15.99 -2.03
C GLU A 160 17.93 14.97 -2.84
N ARG A 161 18.52 14.00 -2.14
CA ARG A 161 19.36 12.92 -2.71
C ARG A 161 19.02 11.58 -2.07
N PRO A 162 17.93 10.93 -2.47
CA PRO A 162 17.56 9.62 -1.93
C PRO A 162 18.59 8.54 -2.31
N ILE A 163 18.69 7.52 -1.47
CA ILE A 163 19.26 6.24 -1.89
C ILE A 163 18.16 5.47 -2.61
N VAL A 164 18.36 5.10 -3.86
CA VAL A 164 17.42 4.28 -4.64
C VAL A 164 17.84 2.83 -4.57
N HIS A 165 17.03 2.00 -3.92
CA HIS A 165 17.28 0.57 -3.76
C HIS A 165 16.38 -0.26 -4.67
N SER A 166 16.96 -1.26 -5.33
CA SER A 166 16.27 -2.22 -6.20
C SER A 166 16.79 -3.64 -5.98
N ASP A 167 16.13 -4.62 -6.58
CA ASP A 167 16.72 -5.92 -6.81
C ASP A 167 17.84 -5.85 -7.86
N GLN A 168 18.41 -7.01 -8.23
CA GLN A 168 19.45 -7.13 -9.24
C GLN A 168 18.90 -7.28 -10.67
N GLY A 169 17.67 -6.88 -10.92
CA GLY A 169 17.05 -6.94 -12.24
C GLY A 169 17.94 -6.26 -13.31
N TRP A 170 17.99 -6.84 -14.51
CA TRP A 170 18.83 -6.35 -15.61
C TRP A 170 18.58 -4.87 -15.93
N GLN A 171 17.32 -4.42 -15.80
CA GLN A 171 16.89 -3.05 -16.08
C GLN A 171 17.59 -2.01 -15.20
N TYR A 172 17.90 -2.36 -13.94
CA TYR A 172 18.58 -1.48 -12.99
C TYR A 172 20.08 -1.44 -13.15
N ARG A 173 20.65 -2.37 -13.94
CA ARG A 173 22.08 -2.44 -14.28
C ARG A 173 22.39 -1.75 -15.61
N MET A 174 21.36 -1.30 -16.35
CA MET A 174 21.55 -0.59 -17.62
C MET A 174 22.32 0.72 -17.42
N PRO A 175 23.33 1.02 -18.27
CA PRO A 175 24.10 2.27 -18.17
C PRO A 175 23.22 3.53 -18.20
N ALA A 176 22.14 3.50 -18.96
CA ALA A 176 21.19 4.62 -19.02
C ALA A 176 20.48 4.87 -17.67
N TYR A 177 20.17 3.80 -16.90
CA TYR A 177 19.60 3.93 -15.56
C TYR A 177 20.62 4.56 -14.59
N GLN A 178 21.84 4.05 -14.60
CA GLN A 178 22.93 4.52 -13.75
C GLN A 178 23.29 5.98 -14.03
N ARG A 179 23.38 6.37 -15.32
CA ARG A 179 23.61 7.78 -15.72
C ARG A 179 22.54 8.71 -15.21
N ALA A 180 21.25 8.33 -15.35
CA ALA A 180 20.14 9.15 -14.87
C ALA A 180 20.18 9.40 -13.34
N LEU A 181 20.66 8.41 -12.55
CA LEU A 181 20.88 8.57 -11.12
C LEU A 181 22.08 9.48 -10.84
N GLN A 182 23.20 9.28 -11.55
CA GLN A 182 24.45 10.05 -11.39
C GLN A 182 24.23 11.55 -11.70
N GLU A 183 23.50 11.88 -12.77
CA GLU A 183 23.15 13.26 -13.14
C GLU A 183 22.42 14.01 -12.01
N LYS A 184 21.65 13.28 -11.21
CA LYS A 184 20.95 13.81 -10.03
C LYS A 184 21.71 13.60 -8.71
N LYS A 185 22.94 13.07 -8.75
CA LYS A 185 23.75 12.72 -7.59
C LYS A 185 23.03 11.77 -6.61
N VAL A 186 22.18 10.91 -7.15
CA VAL A 186 21.38 9.91 -6.41
C VAL A 186 22.18 8.61 -6.33
N VAL A 187 22.25 8.03 -5.13
CA VAL A 187 23.03 6.83 -4.87
C VAL A 187 22.19 5.59 -5.19
N GLN A 188 22.72 4.69 -6.01
CA GLN A 188 22.12 3.39 -6.27
C GLN A 188 22.55 2.35 -5.23
N SER A 189 21.61 1.59 -4.72
CA SER A 189 21.82 0.43 -3.87
C SER A 189 21.08 -0.77 -4.45
N MET A 190 21.69 -1.96 -4.38
CA MET A 190 21.04 -3.19 -4.84
C MET A 190 20.99 -4.22 -3.71
N SER A 191 19.92 -5.01 -3.69
CA SER A 191 19.79 -6.14 -2.77
C SER A 191 20.86 -7.19 -3.05
N ARG A 192 21.22 -7.96 -2.02
CA ARG A 192 22.03 -9.15 -2.23
C ARG A 192 21.22 -10.18 -3.01
N LYS A 193 21.92 -10.94 -3.83
CA LYS A 193 21.31 -11.99 -4.62
C LYS A 193 20.58 -13.03 -3.75
N GLY A 194 19.35 -13.39 -4.16
CA GLY A 194 18.54 -14.38 -3.47
C GLY A 194 17.98 -13.96 -2.11
N ASN A 195 18.11 -12.69 -1.70
CA ASN A 195 17.64 -12.20 -0.42
C ASN A 195 16.39 -11.33 -0.59
N CYS A 196 15.22 -11.99 -0.63
CA CYS A 196 13.91 -11.34 -0.76
C CYS A 196 13.60 -10.36 0.40
N LEU A 197 14.24 -10.50 1.56
CA LEU A 197 14.06 -9.58 2.69
C LEU A 197 14.54 -8.15 2.38
N ASP A 198 15.45 -8.01 1.43
CA ASP A 198 16.04 -6.73 1.07
C ASP A 198 15.07 -5.83 0.26
N ASN A 199 13.92 -6.35 -0.24
CA ASN A 199 12.87 -5.57 -0.92
C ASN A 199 11.45 -5.79 -0.34
N ALA A 200 11.36 -6.17 0.94
CA ALA A 200 10.11 -6.51 1.61
C ALA A 200 9.04 -5.40 1.56
N ALA A 201 9.43 -4.12 1.48
CA ALA A 201 8.50 -3.00 1.40
C ALA A 201 7.73 -3.01 0.06
N MET A 202 8.42 -3.28 -1.06
CA MET A 202 7.80 -3.40 -2.38
C MET A 202 6.96 -4.67 -2.49
N GLU A 203 7.45 -5.81 -1.99
CA GLU A 203 6.68 -7.05 -1.94
C GLU A 203 5.37 -6.86 -1.16
N SER A 204 5.43 -6.16 -0.01
CA SER A 204 4.25 -5.82 0.78
C SER A 204 3.28 -4.93 0.01
N PHE A 205 3.76 -3.93 -0.72
CA PHE A 205 2.92 -3.08 -1.56
C PHE A 205 2.25 -3.89 -2.67
N PHE A 206 2.98 -4.73 -3.39
CA PHE A 206 2.42 -5.56 -4.45
C PHE A 206 1.40 -6.56 -3.91
N ALA A 207 1.66 -7.15 -2.75
CA ALA A 207 0.70 -8.03 -2.11
C ALA A 207 -0.60 -7.28 -1.77
N VAL A 208 -0.49 -6.06 -1.23
CA VAL A 208 -1.63 -5.20 -0.90
C VAL A 208 -2.39 -4.79 -2.18
N LEU A 209 -1.70 -4.34 -3.23
CA LEU A 209 -2.30 -3.97 -4.51
C LEU A 209 -3.06 -5.16 -5.12
N LYS A 210 -2.44 -6.34 -5.12
CA LYS A 210 -3.06 -7.56 -5.67
C LYS A 210 -4.26 -8.01 -4.85
N THR A 211 -4.19 -8.00 -3.53
CA THR A 211 -5.28 -8.49 -2.66
C THR A 211 -6.41 -7.49 -2.46
N GLU A 212 -6.13 -6.19 -2.44
CA GLU A 212 -7.16 -5.15 -2.23
C GLU A 212 -7.79 -4.66 -3.54
N PHE A 213 -7.12 -4.90 -4.68
CA PHE A 213 -7.60 -4.39 -5.97
C PHE A 213 -7.67 -5.46 -7.04
N PHE A 214 -6.56 -6.10 -7.41
CA PHE A 214 -6.52 -6.97 -8.57
C PHE A 214 -7.42 -8.21 -8.42
N TYR A 215 -7.34 -8.92 -7.30
CA TYR A 215 -8.12 -10.15 -7.08
C TYR A 215 -9.59 -9.90 -6.69
N LEU A 216 -9.95 -8.68 -6.33
CA LEU A 216 -11.34 -8.31 -5.98
C LEU A 216 -12.14 -7.82 -7.20
N ASN A 217 -11.49 -7.61 -8.35
CA ASN A 217 -12.15 -7.11 -9.55
C ASN A 217 -11.89 -8.07 -10.72
N LYS A 218 -12.83 -8.08 -11.65
CA LYS A 218 -12.68 -8.70 -12.97
C LYS A 218 -12.40 -7.60 -13.98
N PHE A 219 -11.44 -7.81 -14.86
CA PHE A 219 -11.05 -6.84 -15.89
C PHE A 219 -11.30 -7.46 -17.26
N GLY A 220 -11.97 -6.71 -18.13
CA GLY A 220 -12.23 -7.10 -19.51
C GLY A 220 -11.10 -6.81 -20.47
N SER A 221 -10.13 -5.96 -20.06
CA SER A 221 -8.96 -5.60 -20.88
C SER A 221 -7.78 -5.11 -20.04
N VAL A 222 -6.59 -5.10 -20.65
CA VAL A 222 -5.38 -4.53 -20.06
C VAL A 222 -5.54 -3.02 -19.82
N ASP A 223 -6.21 -2.30 -20.70
CA ASP A 223 -6.42 -0.85 -20.56
C ASP A 223 -7.34 -0.52 -19.39
N GLU A 224 -8.33 -1.36 -19.12
CA GLU A 224 -9.18 -1.24 -17.93
C GLU A 224 -8.36 -1.46 -16.66
N LEU A 225 -7.51 -2.50 -16.63
CA LEU A 225 -6.59 -2.75 -15.52
C LEU A 225 -5.64 -1.57 -15.31
N GLN A 226 -5.05 -1.03 -16.37
CA GLN A 226 -4.12 0.11 -16.30
C GLN A 226 -4.79 1.35 -15.70
N ARG A 227 -5.99 1.70 -16.16
CA ARG A 227 -6.79 2.80 -15.57
C ARG A 227 -7.12 2.53 -14.10
N GLY A 228 -7.46 1.28 -13.79
CA GLY A 228 -7.76 0.85 -12.44
C GLY A 228 -6.56 0.93 -11.50
N ILE A 229 -5.36 0.53 -11.93
CA ILE A 229 -4.10 0.67 -11.16
C ILE A 229 -3.83 2.14 -10.86
N LYS A 230 -3.98 3.06 -11.83
CA LYS A 230 -3.81 4.49 -11.62
C LYS A 230 -4.74 5.02 -10.53
N LYS A 231 -6.03 4.67 -10.58
CA LYS A 231 -7.04 5.03 -9.56
C LYS A 231 -6.70 4.41 -8.20
N TYR A 232 -6.24 3.15 -8.18
CA TYR A 232 -5.89 2.49 -6.94
C TYR A 232 -4.65 3.10 -6.28
N ILE A 233 -3.59 3.44 -7.04
CA ILE A 233 -2.39 4.10 -6.49
C ILE A 233 -2.74 5.47 -5.93
N HIS A 234 -3.61 6.24 -6.59
CA HIS A 234 -4.12 7.49 -6.03
C HIS A 234 -4.83 7.26 -4.69
N TYR A 235 -5.78 6.32 -4.64
CA TYR A 235 -6.44 5.92 -3.39
C TYR A 235 -5.45 5.46 -2.32
N TYR A 236 -4.44 4.65 -2.68
CA TYR A 236 -3.42 4.16 -1.76
C TYR A 236 -2.63 5.30 -1.13
N ASN A 237 -2.27 6.30 -1.90
CA ASN A 237 -1.49 7.45 -1.45
C ASN A 237 -2.31 8.43 -0.60
N HIS A 238 -3.56 8.70 -0.96
CA HIS A 238 -4.34 9.80 -0.39
C HIS A 238 -5.41 9.38 0.62
N ASP A 239 -5.99 8.19 0.46
CA ASP A 239 -7.16 7.78 1.24
C ASP A 239 -6.92 6.55 2.11
N ARG A 240 -5.97 5.69 1.72
CA ARG A 240 -5.76 4.41 2.39
C ARG A 240 -5.02 4.58 3.71
N ILE A 241 -5.73 4.39 4.81
CA ILE A 241 -5.19 4.43 6.18
C ILE A 241 -4.14 3.33 6.39
N LYS A 242 -2.97 3.72 6.92
CA LYS A 242 -1.92 2.82 7.41
C LYS A 242 -1.84 2.87 8.94
N LEU A 243 -1.90 1.70 9.60
CA LEU A 243 -1.81 1.62 11.07
C LEU A 243 -0.47 2.16 11.57
N LYS A 244 0.63 1.87 10.86
CA LYS A 244 1.98 2.35 11.18
C LYS A 244 2.13 3.88 11.08
N LEU A 245 1.27 4.55 10.32
CA LEU A 245 1.24 6.00 10.15
C LEU A 245 0.18 6.66 11.04
N LYS A 246 -0.05 6.14 12.23
CA LYS A 246 -1.04 6.66 13.19
C LYS A 246 -2.45 6.80 12.62
N GLY A 247 -2.80 5.97 11.62
CA GLY A 247 -4.11 6.00 10.96
C GLY A 247 -4.22 6.95 9.78
N LEU A 248 -3.12 7.54 9.33
CA LEU A 248 -3.09 8.43 8.17
C LEU A 248 -2.79 7.68 6.88
N SER A 249 -3.11 8.29 5.76
CA SER A 249 -2.60 7.88 4.46
C SER A 249 -1.14 8.32 4.29
N PRO A 250 -0.39 7.75 3.32
CA PRO A 250 0.98 8.15 3.05
C PRO A 250 1.15 9.66 2.86
N VAL A 251 0.33 10.29 2.01
CA VAL A 251 0.41 11.74 1.73
C VAL A 251 0.03 12.55 2.95
N GLN A 252 -1.05 12.20 3.66
CA GLN A 252 -1.44 12.90 4.89
C GLN A 252 -0.32 12.86 5.93
N TYR A 253 0.37 11.73 6.08
CA TYR A 253 1.50 11.61 7.00
C TYR A 253 2.68 12.51 6.60
N ARG A 254 2.98 12.64 5.30
CA ARG A 254 4.05 13.52 4.79
C ARG A 254 3.75 14.99 5.01
N THR A 255 2.49 15.40 4.85
CA THR A 255 2.06 16.80 4.88
C THR A 255 1.66 17.31 6.26
N GLN A 256 1.67 16.45 7.28
CA GLN A 256 1.41 16.91 8.64
C GLN A 256 2.49 17.90 9.08
N PRO A 257 2.10 19.08 9.61
CA PRO A 257 3.04 19.89 10.36
C PRO A 257 3.48 19.07 11.57
N TRP A 258 4.79 18.81 11.70
CA TRP A 258 5.34 18.22 12.89
C TRP A 258 5.03 19.17 14.05
N ALA A 259 4.20 18.74 15.00
CA ALA A 259 4.16 19.38 16.30
C ALA A 259 5.55 19.16 16.90
N THR A 260 6.38 20.17 16.83
CA THR A 260 7.66 20.32 17.55
C THR A 260 7.40 20.25 19.05
#